data_91742985a2f8e5ace8b5ec6daf7f21a4
#
_entry.id   91742985a2f8e5ace8b5ec6daf7f21a4
#
_cell.length_a   1.000
_cell.length_b   1.000
_cell.length_c   1.000
_cell.angle_alpha   90.00
_cell.angle_beta   90.00
_cell.angle_gamma   90.00
#
_symmetry.space_group_name_H-M   'P 1'
#
loop_
_entity.id
_entity.type
_entity.pdbx_description
1 polymer ?
#
loop_
_entity_poly.entity_id
_entity_poly.type
_entity_poly.pdbx_seq_one_letter_code
_entity_poly.pdbx_strand_id
1 'polypeptide(L)'
;MAETESKQSDAEAPLSIGRFLGRGASTSFVLQASAVVLNYVTNIVFARTLGVAEFGVFTYVTNWARIGGGISHLSMASSGLRFVAEHSAAEDWPEVKGVIRTSRQLPVFLGGAAAVIGSVVILAVQGRTAASVAMVLALWIIPTAGLIEMQETILQAYRLIFRAFFPWLVFQPIVAIGLALGALLFGVHVSASMAVAIMFGSYVAALALQGVWLHAATPAQVHAARPAYEYRAWTKVTAPIFLSNVVSIVFTRLDVVMVGIFLGAKEAGIYAVAMRAGNLAQIGQSSMAAIVSPRISQLYWANREDELQDLALTSVRWIFFPSVALTALMFVFANPILSVFGHAFIAGRWVLIWIALGQLVSVSSGPVGWLMNLTGRQNTAAKVFGATAAVTVVGYIVLIPWLGIVGAAIANAGAIAVRNLVMSWFARRSLGYNVSVWASLRRRHREQA
;
A
#
# COMPACT_ATOMS: atom_id res chain seq x y z
N MET A 1 26.48 26.42 48.87
CA MET A 1 26.53 26.77 47.45
C MET A 1 26.82 25.54 46.56
N ALA A 2 26.89 24.33 47.12
CA ALA A 2 27.18 23.08 46.37
C ALA A 2 25.97 22.12 46.23
N GLU A 3 24.81 22.47 46.86
CA GLU A 3 23.59 21.63 46.77
C GLU A 3 22.57 22.11 45.75
N THR A 4 22.78 23.25 45.10
CA THR A 4 21.87 23.83 44.11
C THR A 4 22.26 23.46 42.68
N GLU A 5 23.46 22.93 42.41
CA GLU A 5 23.92 22.49 41.10
C GLU A 5 23.56 21.03 40.76
N SER A 6 23.18 20.21 41.77
CA SER A 6 22.85 18.79 41.54
C SER A 6 21.40 18.54 41.06
N LYS A 7 20.53 19.55 41.17
CA LYS A 7 19.09 19.42 40.76
C LYS A 7 18.75 19.91 39.34
N GLN A 8 19.71 20.45 38.62
CA GLN A 8 19.51 20.92 37.24
C GLN A 8 20.05 19.95 36.17
N SER A 9 20.65 18.82 36.57
CA SER A 9 21.20 17.79 35.68
C SER A 9 20.23 16.66 35.34
N ASP A 10 19.03 16.62 35.94
CA ASP A 10 18.01 15.59 35.64
C ASP A 10 16.99 15.99 34.55
N ALA A 11 17.20 17.13 33.89
CA ALA A 11 16.42 17.53 32.72
C ALA A 11 17.02 16.89 31.48
N GLU A 12 16.28 15.92 30.93
CA GLU A 12 16.48 15.30 29.62
C GLU A 12 17.66 14.31 29.47
N ALA A 13 17.60 13.18 30.17
CA ALA A 13 18.31 12.00 29.70
C ALA A 13 17.79 11.66 28.30
N PRO A 14 18.62 11.60 27.22
CA PRO A 14 18.19 11.26 25.88
C PRO A 14 17.53 9.90 25.96
N LEU A 15 16.23 9.85 25.59
CA LEU A 15 15.48 8.60 25.46
C LEU A 15 16.37 7.62 24.71
N SER A 16 16.77 6.53 25.35
CA SER A 16 17.69 5.56 24.72
C SER A 16 17.16 5.25 23.34
N ILE A 17 18.02 5.29 22.32
CA ILE A 17 17.69 5.07 20.89
C ILE A 17 16.75 3.87 20.74
N GLY A 18 16.93 2.83 21.56
CA GLY A 18 16.05 1.66 21.59
C GLY A 18 14.61 1.94 22.04
N ARG A 19 14.38 2.81 23.03
CA ARG A 19 13.01 3.21 23.44
C ARG A 19 12.34 4.11 22.42
N PHE A 20 13.09 4.99 21.77
CA PHE A 20 12.58 5.85 20.70
C PHE A 20 12.17 5.02 19.47
N LEU A 21 13.03 4.12 19.02
CA LEU A 21 12.75 3.21 17.91
C LEU A 21 11.59 2.25 18.25
N GLY A 22 11.55 1.72 19.48
CA GLY A 22 10.47 0.83 19.93
C GLY A 22 9.11 1.53 19.95
N ARG A 23 9.01 2.76 20.42
CA ARG A 23 7.76 3.53 20.42
C ARG A 23 7.29 3.91 19.03
N GLY A 24 8.19 4.36 18.15
CA GLY A 24 7.84 4.69 16.77
C GLY A 24 7.38 3.47 15.98
N ALA A 25 8.06 2.34 16.12
CA ALA A 25 7.70 1.09 15.46
C ALA A 25 6.37 0.53 15.98
N SER A 26 6.13 0.54 17.30
CA SER A 26 4.87 0.08 17.88
C SER A 26 3.69 0.97 17.48
N THR A 27 3.86 2.29 17.46
CA THR A 27 2.82 3.22 16.99
C THR A 27 2.49 2.99 15.52
N SER A 28 3.49 2.87 14.67
CA SER A 28 3.29 2.56 13.24
C SER A 28 2.58 1.23 13.04
N PHE A 29 2.96 0.20 13.79
CA PHE A 29 2.33 -1.13 13.72
C PHE A 29 0.85 -1.08 14.12
N VAL A 30 0.52 -0.44 15.24
CA VAL A 30 -0.88 -0.31 15.70
C VAL A 30 -1.72 0.45 14.68
N LEU A 31 -1.20 1.56 14.13
CA LEU A 31 -1.91 2.35 13.12
C LEU A 31 -2.12 1.53 11.83
N GLN A 32 -1.13 0.79 11.37
CA GLN A 32 -1.26 -0.06 10.18
C GLN A 32 -2.23 -1.23 10.40
N ALA A 33 -2.19 -1.88 11.56
CA ALA A 33 -3.14 -2.93 11.91
C ALA A 33 -4.58 -2.38 11.98
N SER A 34 -4.77 -1.21 12.60
CA SER A 34 -6.06 -0.52 12.63
C SER A 34 -6.55 -0.16 11.23
N ALA A 35 -5.64 0.29 10.35
CA ALA A 35 -5.96 0.60 8.96
C ALA A 35 -6.50 -0.60 8.18
N VAL A 36 -5.91 -1.79 8.38
CA VAL A 36 -6.39 -3.02 7.73
C VAL A 36 -7.84 -3.28 8.15
N VAL A 37 -8.13 -3.24 9.44
CA VAL A 37 -9.49 -3.48 9.98
C VAL A 37 -10.46 -2.42 9.48
N LEU A 38 -10.11 -1.13 9.61
CA LEU A 38 -10.97 -0.02 9.19
C LEU A 38 -11.24 -0.03 7.68
N ASN A 39 -10.24 -0.30 6.85
CA ASN A 39 -10.44 -0.45 5.40
C ASN A 39 -11.38 -1.62 5.09
N TYR A 40 -11.26 -2.73 5.81
CA TYR A 40 -12.15 -3.88 5.63
C TYR A 40 -13.60 -3.53 6.00
N VAL A 41 -13.81 -2.90 7.16
CA VAL A 41 -15.12 -2.41 7.60
C VAL A 41 -15.69 -1.40 6.61
N THR A 42 -14.90 -0.43 6.15
CA THR A 42 -15.32 0.56 5.14
C THR A 42 -15.85 -0.14 3.88
N ASN A 43 -15.15 -1.16 3.38
CA ASN A 43 -15.58 -1.89 2.20
C ASN A 43 -16.87 -2.71 2.46
N ILE A 44 -17.04 -3.28 3.64
CA ILE A 44 -18.29 -3.99 4.02
C ILE A 44 -19.45 -2.99 4.03
N VAL A 45 -19.28 -1.84 4.70
CA VAL A 45 -20.32 -0.80 4.76
C VAL A 45 -20.71 -0.37 3.35
N PHE A 46 -19.76 0.04 2.51
CA PHE A 46 -20.07 0.46 1.16
C PHE A 46 -20.63 -0.68 0.28
N ALA A 47 -20.16 -1.92 0.39
CA ALA A 47 -20.68 -3.04 -0.38
C ALA A 47 -22.14 -3.35 -0.02
N ARG A 48 -22.49 -3.28 1.28
CA ARG A 48 -23.85 -3.51 1.74
C ARG A 48 -24.82 -2.38 1.42
N THR A 49 -24.34 -1.14 1.49
CA THR A 49 -25.18 0.04 1.21
C THR A 49 -25.45 0.23 -0.27
N LEU A 50 -24.46 -0.03 -1.11
CA LEU A 50 -24.53 0.18 -2.55
C LEU A 50 -25.10 -1.01 -3.33
N GLY A 51 -24.94 -2.21 -2.80
CA GLY A 51 -25.15 -3.43 -3.59
C GLY A 51 -24.05 -3.61 -4.65
N VAL A 52 -24.10 -4.75 -5.37
CA VAL A 52 -22.97 -5.19 -6.19
C VAL A 52 -22.69 -4.29 -7.40
N ALA A 53 -23.71 -3.75 -8.06
CA ALA A 53 -23.54 -2.94 -9.27
C ALA A 53 -22.93 -1.56 -8.94
N GLU A 54 -23.53 -0.82 -8.01
CA GLU A 54 -23.05 0.50 -7.58
C GLU A 54 -21.69 0.40 -6.87
N PHE A 55 -21.48 -0.63 -6.06
CA PHE A 55 -20.18 -0.88 -5.44
C PHE A 55 -19.09 -1.20 -6.49
N GLY A 56 -19.48 -1.86 -7.56
CA GLY A 56 -18.58 -2.09 -8.69
C GLY A 56 -18.13 -0.78 -9.35
N VAL A 57 -19.07 0.12 -9.64
CA VAL A 57 -18.76 1.47 -10.18
C VAL A 57 -17.85 2.21 -9.20
N PHE A 58 -18.24 2.29 -7.93
CA PHE A 58 -17.44 2.93 -6.87
C PHE A 58 -15.99 2.39 -6.82
N THR A 59 -15.83 1.06 -6.80
CA THR A 59 -14.51 0.44 -6.73
C THR A 59 -13.68 0.69 -7.99
N TYR A 60 -14.30 0.59 -9.17
CA TYR A 60 -13.64 0.83 -10.44
C TYR A 60 -13.09 2.25 -10.54
N VAL A 61 -13.94 3.27 -10.31
CA VAL A 61 -13.53 4.67 -10.43
C VAL A 61 -12.51 5.08 -9.35
N THR A 62 -12.64 4.56 -8.12
CA THR A 62 -11.68 4.84 -7.05
C THR A 62 -10.33 4.16 -7.26
N ASN A 63 -10.25 3.00 -7.93
CA ASN A 63 -8.95 2.42 -8.32
C ASN A 63 -8.23 3.27 -9.37
N TRP A 64 -8.93 3.80 -10.37
CA TRP A 64 -8.36 4.76 -11.31
C TRP A 64 -7.83 6.02 -10.60
N ALA A 65 -8.63 6.58 -9.68
CA ALA A 65 -8.23 7.74 -8.91
C ALA A 65 -6.97 7.49 -8.06
N ARG A 66 -6.84 6.31 -7.46
CA ARG A 66 -5.66 5.93 -6.67
C ARG A 66 -4.42 5.71 -7.54
N ILE A 67 -4.56 5.16 -8.75
CA ILE A 67 -3.45 5.09 -9.72
C ILE A 67 -2.99 6.51 -10.06
N GLY A 68 -3.92 7.39 -10.43
CA GLY A 68 -3.61 8.78 -10.73
C GLY A 68 -2.97 9.53 -9.56
N GLY A 69 -3.47 9.33 -8.34
CA GLY A 69 -2.94 9.92 -7.12
C GLY A 69 -1.46 9.57 -6.90
N GLY A 70 -1.13 8.28 -6.97
CA GLY A 70 0.24 7.81 -6.82
C GLY A 70 1.19 8.25 -7.95
N ILE A 71 0.67 8.62 -9.13
CA ILE A 71 1.47 9.17 -10.23
C ILE A 71 1.63 10.69 -10.11
N SER A 72 0.62 11.39 -9.58
CA SER A 72 0.51 12.86 -9.60
C SER A 72 1.65 13.61 -8.90
N HIS A 73 2.31 12.99 -7.95
CA HIS A 73 3.43 13.57 -7.20
C HIS A 73 4.82 13.19 -7.75
N LEU A 74 4.89 12.48 -8.89
CA LEU A 74 6.14 12.07 -9.55
C LEU A 74 7.17 11.41 -8.61
N SER A 75 6.69 10.64 -7.62
CA SER A 75 7.51 10.00 -6.56
C SER A 75 8.30 10.96 -5.66
N MET A 76 7.96 12.24 -5.65
CA MET A 76 8.49 13.17 -4.64
C MET A 76 8.15 12.74 -3.20
N ALA A 77 7.13 11.88 -3.00
CA ALA A 77 6.89 11.27 -1.71
C ALA A 77 8.09 10.46 -1.21
N SER A 78 8.70 9.63 -2.04
CA SER A 78 9.84 8.81 -1.65
C SER A 78 11.16 9.60 -1.52
N SER A 79 11.42 10.54 -2.44
CA SER A 79 12.65 11.34 -2.44
C SER A 79 12.57 12.55 -1.49
N GLY A 80 11.38 13.14 -1.32
CA GLY A 80 11.16 14.28 -0.44
C GLY A 80 11.43 13.97 1.03
N LEU A 81 11.15 12.74 1.49
CA LEU A 81 11.53 12.27 2.82
C LEU A 81 13.04 12.48 3.05
N ARG A 82 13.85 12.05 2.10
CA ARG A 82 15.30 12.19 2.15
C ARG A 82 15.71 13.66 2.11
N PHE A 83 15.23 14.43 1.15
CA PHE A 83 15.62 15.83 0.98
C PHE A 83 15.23 16.69 2.18
N VAL A 84 14.01 16.56 2.70
CA VAL A 84 13.59 17.29 3.90
C VAL A 84 14.44 16.91 5.10
N ALA A 85 14.76 15.62 5.30
CA ALA A 85 15.60 15.18 6.41
C ALA A 85 17.06 15.66 6.27
N GLU A 86 17.65 15.58 5.06
CA GLU A 86 18.99 15.98 4.73
C GLU A 86 19.19 17.50 4.95
N HIS A 87 18.36 18.33 4.31
CA HIS A 87 18.46 19.80 4.43
C HIS A 87 18.03 20.31 5.82
N SER A 88 17.10 19.63 6.52
CA SER A 88 16.78 19.99 7.90
C SER A 88 17.95 19.71 8.86
N ALA A 89 18.73 18.64 8.63
CA ALA A 89 19.91 18.34 9.42
C ALA A 89 21.06 19.32 9.15
N ALA A 90 21.11 19.87 7.94
CA ALA A 90 22.08 20.91 7.54
C ALA A 90 21.61 22.35 7.88
N GLU A 91 20.43 22.50 8.47
CA GLU A 91 19.78 23.79 8.76
C GLU A 91 19.57 24.69 7.51
N ASP A 92 19.50 24.05 6.33
CA ASP A 92 19.24 24.73 5.06
C ASP A 92 17.74 24.95 4.83
N TRP A 93 17.19 25.91 5.59
CA TRP A 93 15.75 26.21 5.58
C TRP A 93 15.19 26.67 4.24
N PRO A 94 15.95 27.41 3.39
CA PRO A 94 15.51 27.74 2.04
C PRO A 94 15.22 26.52 1.17
N GLU A 95 16.08 25.50 1.18
CA GLU A 95 15.89 24.27 0.41
C GLU A 95 14.79 23.40 1.01
N VAL A 96 14.70 23.28 2.34
CA VAL A 96 13.57 22.61 3.01
C VAL A 96 12.26 23.20 2.53
N LYS A 97 12.13 24.55 2.51
CA LYS A 97 10.92 25.22 2.03
C LYS A 97 10.66 24.98 0.54
N GLY A 98 11.71 24.97 -0.28
CA GLY A 98 11.63 24.66 -1.70
C GLY A 98 11.09 23.28 -1.97
N VAL A 99 11.61 22.25 -1.28
CA VAL A 99 11.16 20.86 -1.36
C VAL A 99 9.70 20.74 -0.92
N ILE A 100 9.33 21.28 0.24
CA ILE A 100 7.96 21.24 0.76
C ILE A 100 6.97 21.90 -0.21
N ARG A 101 7.33 23.06 -0.75
CA ARG A 101 6.48 23.79 -1.70
C ARG A 101 6.30 23.03 -3.01
N THR A 102 7.39 22.55 -3.60
CA THR A 102 7.34 21.75 -4.84
C THR A 102 6.55 20.47 -4.65
N SER A 103 6.79 19.74 -3.56
CA SER A 103 6.06 18.51 -3.23
C SER A 103 4.55 18.73 -3.14
N ARG A 104 4.10 19.86 -2.62
CA ARG A 104 2.67 20.21 -2.54
C ARG A 104 2.11 20.72 -3.86
N GLN A 105 2.90 21.41 -4.66
CA GLN A 105 2.46 21.96 -5.95
C GLN A 105 2.28 20.89 -7.03
N LEU A 106 3.14 19.86 -7.07
CA LEU A 106 3.06 18.81 -8.08
C LEU A 106 1.71 18.09 -8.13
N PRO A 107 1.15 17.55 -7.02
CA PRO A 107 -0.16 16.90 -7.05
C PRO A 107 -1.29 17.87 -7.43
N VAL A 108 -1.19 19.14 -7.01
CA VAL A 108 -2.19 20.15 -7.35
C VAL A 108 -2.20 20.44 -8.84
N PHE A 109 -1.04 20.68 -9.45
CA PHE A 109 -0.96 20.99 -10.87
C PHE A 109 -1.18 19.77 -11.75
N LEU A 110 -0.47 18.68 -11.53
CA LEU A 110 -0.57 17.48 -12.37
C LEU A 110 -1.88 16.73 -12.12
N GLY A 111 -2.20 16.49 -10.83
CA GLY A 111 -3.45 15.83 -10.46
C GLY A 111 -4.68 16.70 -10.78
N GLY A 112 -4.60 18.00 -10.55
CA GLY A 112 -5.65 18.96 -10.90
C GLY A 112 -5.86 19.05 -12.41
N ALA A 113 -4.79 19.15 -13.19
CA ALA A 113 -4.88 19.14 -14.66
C ALA A 113 -5.51 17.83 -15.16
N ALA A 114 -5.08 16.68 -14.63
CA ALA A 114 -5.68 15.38 -14.95
C ALA A 114 -7.17 15.33 -14.59
N ALA A 115 -7.55 15.88 -13.43
CA ALA A 115 -8.95 15.95 -13.00
C ALA A 115 -9.79 16.85 -13.92
N VAL A 116 -9.30 18.04 -14.28
CA VAL A 116 -10.02 18.97 -15.18
C VAL A 116 -10.15 18.37 -16.57
N ILE A 117 -9.04 17.98 -17.19
CA ILE A 117 -9.03 17.40 -18.55
C ILE A 117 -9.90 16.14 -18.61
N GLY A 118 -9.71 15.22 -17.64
CA GLY A 118 -10.50 14.00 -17.56
C GLY A 118 -11.99 14.28 -17.38
N SER A 119 -12.36 15.26 -16.55
CA SER A 119 -13.76 15.65 -16.34
C SER A 119 -14.39 16.16 -17.63
N VAL A 120 -13.69 17.04 -18.37
CA VAL A 120 -14.15 17.56 -19.66
C VAL A 120 -14.33 16.43 -20.67
N VAL A 121 -13.35 15.54 -20.81
CA VAL A 121 -13.42 14.41 -21.75
C VAL A 121 -14.57 13.47 -21.42
N ILE A 122 -14.72 13.09 -20.13
CA ILE A 122 -15.79 12.15 -19.71
C ILE A 122 -17.17 12.77 -19.98
N LEU A 123 -17.37 14.02 -19.62
CA LEU A 123 -18.66 14.71 -19.83
C LEU A 123 -18.96 14.93 -21.32
N ALA A 124 -17.94 15.18 -22.14
CA ALA A 124 -18.10 15.32 -23.59
C ALA A 124 -18.44 14.00 -24.29
N VAL A 125 -17.85 12.87 -23.85
CA VAL A 125 -18.03 11.57 -24.49
C VAL A 125 -19.26 10.82 -23.98
N GLN A 126 -19.49 10.83 -22.65
CA GLN A 126 -20.53 10.02 -22.00
C GLN A 126 -21.76 10.85 -21.56
N GLY A 127 -21.70 12.17 -21.69
CA GLY A 127 -22.74 13.05 -21.16
C GLY A 127 -22.85 12.98 -19.63
N ARG A 128 -23.99 13.43 -19.08
CA ARG A 128 -24.26 13.42 -17.63
C ARG A 128 -25.01 12.14 -17.23
N THR A 129 -24.32 11.04 -17.13
CA THR A 129 -24.84 9.79 -16.55
C THR A 129 -24.43 9.65 -15.09
N ALA A 130 -25.08 8.78 -14.32
CA ALA A 130 -24.68 8.52 -12.92
C ALA A 130 -23.23 8.01 -12.83
N ALA A 131 -22.81 7.18 -13.80
CA ALA A 131 -21.43 6.66 -13.85
C ALA A 131 -20.42 7.76 -14.19
N SER A 132 -20.73 8.65 -15.15
CA SER A 132 -19.85 9.78 -15.50
C SER A 132 -19.68 10.76 -14.34
N VAL A 133 -20.75 11.03 -13.57
CA VAL A 133 -20.68 11.86 -12.36
C VAL A 133 -19.78 11.23 -11.31
N ALA A 134 -19.93 9.91 -11.05
CA ALA A 134 -19.06 9.20 -10.14
C ALA A 134 -17.58 9.25 -10.57
N MET A 135 -17.32 9.11 -11.89
CA MET A 135 -15.98 9.18 -12.45
C MET A 135 -15.36 10.58 -12.32
N VAL A 136 -16.13 11.63 -12.63
CA VAL A 136 -15.70 13.02 -12.47
C VAL A 136 -15.35 13.33 -11.00
N LEU A 137 -16.20 12.92 -10.06
CA LEU A 137 -15.91 13.10 -8.63
C LEU A 137 -14.64 12.32 -8.20
N ALA A 138 -14.45 11.12 -8.73
CA ALA A 138 -13.27 10.29 -8.43
C ALA A 138 -11.97 10.94 -8.94
N LEU A 139 -11.99 11.65 -10.08
CA LEU A 139 -10.81 12.35 -10.58
C LEU A 139 -10.29 13.41 -9.61
N TRP A 140 -11.17 14.06 -8.82
CA TRP A 140 -10.76 15.04 -7.81
C TRP A 140 -10.11 14.41 -6.57
N ILE A 141 -10.21 13.08 -6.42
CA ILE A 141 -9.42 12.33 -5.42
C ILE A 141 -7.94 12.33 -5.82
N ILE A 142 -7.58 12.42 -7.11
CA ILE A 142 -6.19 12.38 -7.59
C ILE A 142 -5.31 13.42 -6.89
N PRO A 143 -5.60 14.74 -7.00
CA PRO A 143 -4.79 15.76 -6.35
C PRO A 143 -4.82 15.65 -4.82
N THR A 144 -5.96 15.28 -4.22
CA THR A 144 -6.09 15.18 -2.76
C THR A 144 -5.29 14.01 -2.21
N ALA A 145 -5.32 12.84 -2.86
CA ALA A 145 -4.53 11.68 -2.47
C ALA A 145 -3.02 11.95 -2.58
N GLY A 146 -2.59 12.55 -3.69
CA GLY A 146 -1.19 12.95 -3.86
C GLY A 146 -0.72 13.94 -2.81
N LEU A 147 -1.56 14.91 -2.42
CA LEU A 147 -1.25 15.86 -1.35
C LEU A 147 -1.13 15.18 0.02
N ILE A 148 -2.00 14.22 0.32
CA ILE A 148 -1.94 13.43 1.57
C ILE A 148 -0.60 12.68 1.65
N GLU A 149 -0.18 11.98 0.59
CA GLU A 149 1.09 11.28 0.55
C GLU A 149 2.29 12.24 0.75
N MET A 150 2.22 13.45 0.18
CA MET A 150 3.25 14.47 0.36
C MET A 150 3.32 14.97 1.81
N GLN A 151 2.18 15.31 2.41
CA GLN A 151 2.14 15.76 3.80
C GLN A 151 2.57 14.65 4.77
N GLU A 152 2.15 13.41 4.52
CA GLU A 152 2.57 12.23 5.26
C GLU A 152 4.10 12.11 5.28
N THR A 153 4.72 12.19 4.12
CA THR A 153 6.16 12.08 3.94
C THR A 153 6.93 13.19 4.68
N ILE A 154 6.46 14.43 4.61
CA ILE A 154 7.11 15.56 5.30
C ILE A 154 7.00 15.37 6.83
N LEU A 155 5.84 14.95 7.34
CA LEU A 155 5.66 14.65 8.76
C LEU A 155 6.53 13.48 9.23
N GLN A 156 6.75 12.48 8.37
CA GLN A 156 7.71 11.40 8.63
C GLN A 156 9.15 11.92 8.71
N ALA A 157 9.54 12.85 7.82
CA ALA A 157 10.87 13.48 7.87
C ALA A 157 11.08 14.23 9.20
N TYR A 158 10.03 14.84 9.74
CA TYR A 158 10.03 15.44 11.08
C TYR A 158 9.86 14.43 12.22
N ARG A 159 9.90 13.11 11.94
CA ARG A 159 9.76 12.00 12.91
C ARG A 159 8.42 11.98 13.65
N LEU A 160 7.39 12.60 13.13
CA LEU A 160 6.04 12.67 13.70
C LEU A 160 5.15 11.55 13.17
N ILE A 161 5.54 10.31 13.43
CA ILE A 161 4.93 9.09 12.86
C ILE A 161 3.41 9.03 13.07
N PHE A 162 2.94 9.34 14.30
CA PHE A 162 1.48 9.36 14.57
C PHE A 162 0.75 10.40 13.70
N ARG A 163 1.27 11.63 13.62
CA ARG A 163 0.66 12.71 12.85
C ARG A 163 0.73 12.44 11.33
N ALA A 164 1.74 11.71 10.89
CA ALA A 164 1.88 11.30 9.50
C ALA A 164 0.80 10.30 9.08
N PHE A 165 0.61 9.24 9.88
CA PHE A 165 -0.22 8.10 9.49
C PHE A 165 -1.67 8.16 9.96
N PHE A 166 -1.96 8.72 11.14
CA PHE A 166 -3.29 8.71 11.73
C PHE A 166 -4.38 9.34 10.83
N PRO A 167 -4.17 10.52 10.19
CA PRO A 167 -5.21 11.15 9.37
C PRO A 167 -5.66 10.29 8.20
N TRP A 168 -4.74 9.57 7.59
CA TRP A 168 -4.99 8.74 6.43
C TRP A 168 -5.43 7.31 6.78
N LEU A 169 -4.76 6.67 7.76
CA LEU A 169 -4.99 5.27 8.07
C LEU A 169 -6.21 5.05 8.98
N VAL A 170 -6.53 6.02 9.84
CA VAL A 170 -7.56 5.87 10.87
C VAL A 170 -8.69 6.87 10.71
N PHE A 171 -8.36 8.16 10.66
CA PHE A 171 -9.38 9.21 10.65
C PHE A 171 -10.21 9.20 9.35
N GLN A 172 -9.57 9.09 8.19
CA GLN A 172 -10.25 9.06 6.88
C GLN A 172 -11.28 7.92 6.79
N PRO A 173 -10.97 6.65 7.09
CA PRO A 173 -11.96 5.58 7.06
C PRO A 173 -13.10 5.79 8.07
N ILE A 174 -12.81 6.31 9.26
CA ILE A 174 -13.83 6.59 10.27
C ILE A 174 -14.81 7.65 9.76
N VAL A 175 -14.32 8.73 9.17
CA VAL A 175 -15.15 9.77 8.57
C VAL A 175 -16.00 9.19 7.42
N ALA A 176 -15.40 8.38 6.55
CA ALA A 176 -16.11 7.75 5.43
C ALA A 176 -17.25 6.83 5.93
N ILE A 177 -16.97 5.99 6.93
CA ILE A 177 -17.97 5.12 7.56
C ILE A 177 -19.08 5.96 8.23
N GLY A 178 -18.69 6.99 9.01
CA GLY A 178 -19.63 7.85 9.71
C GLY A 178 -20.59 8.58 8.75
N LEU A 179 -20.05 9.12 7.64
CA LEU A 179 -20.87 9.77 6.61
C LEU A 179 -21.78 8.78 5.88
N ALA A 180 -21.30 7.57 5.57
CA ALA A 180 -22.12 6.55 4.92
C ALA A 180 -23.26 6.06 5.82
N LEU A 181 -22.96 5.78 7.10
CA LEU A 181 -24.00 5.38 8.08
C LEU A 181 -24.94 6.53 8.40
N GLY A 182 -24.45 7.76 8.49
CA GLY A 182 -25.29 8.95 8.64
C GLY A 182 -26.30 9.09 7.50
N ALA A 183 -25.84 8.96 6.25
CA ALA A 183 -26.74 8.99 5.10
C ALA A 183 -27.86 7.95 5.18
N LEU A 184 -27.53 6.71 5.64
CA LEU A 184 -28.53 5.67 5.84
C LEU A 184 -29.53 5.99 6.95
N LEU A 185 -29.06 6.56 8.07
CA LEU A 185 -29.94 6.94 9.20
C LEU A 185 -30.94 8.02 8.80
N PHE A 186 -30.57 8.91 7.88
CA PHE A 186 -31.48 9.93 7.32
C PHE A 186 -32.33 9.41 6.14
N GLY A 187 -32.31 8.11 5.85
CA GLY A 187 -33.10 7.50 4.79
C GLY A 187 -32.61 7.83 3.38
N VAL A 188 -31.39 8.35 3.23
CA VAL A 188 -30.83 8.71 1.92
C VAL A 188 -30.28 7.48 1.23
N HIS A 189 -30.76 7.21 0.03
CA HIS A 189 -30.23 6.12 -0.81
C HIS A 189 -28.81 6.47 -1.29
N VAL A 190 -27.81 5.67 -0.89
CA VAL A 190 -26.40 5.88 -1.29
C VAL A 190 -26.18 5.28 -2.66
N SER A 191 -25.98 6.14 -3.67
CA SER A 191 -25.53 5.74 -5.02
C SER A 191 -24.01 5.71 -5.11
N ALA A 192 -23.45 5.16 -6.22
CA ALA A 192 -22.00 5.16 -6.44
C ALA A 192 -21.41 6.58 -6.44
N SER A 193 -22.07 7.54 -7.06
CA SER A 193 -21.63 8.93 -7.07
C SER A 193 -21.61 9.56 -5.67
N MET A 194 -22.61 9.27 -4.85
CA MET A 194 -22.65 9.71 -3.45
C MET A 194 -21.55 9.03 -2.62
N ALA A 195 -21.31 7.73 -2.81
CA ALA A 195 -20.21 7.02 -2.16
C ALA A 195 -18.84 7.60 -2.51
N VAL A 196 -18.63 7.97 -3.78
CA VAL A 196 -17.41 8.67 -4.22
C VAL A 196 -17.32 10.05 -3.60
N ALA A 197 -18.44 10.80 -3.51
CA ALA A 197 -18.47 12.10 -2.84
C ALA A 197 -18.15 11.99 -1.34
N ILE A 198 -18.69 10.99 -0.64
CA ILE A 198 -18.35 10.69 0.76
C ILE A 198 -16.85 10.37 0.89
N MET A 199 -16.33 9.53 -0.01
CA MET A 199 -14.91 9.21 -0.03
C MET A 199 -14.06 10.47 -0.28
N PHE A 200 -14.38 11.28 -1.27
CA PHE A 200 -13.70 12.54 -1.55
C PHE A 200 -13.74 13.51 -0.34
N GLY A 201 -14.91 13.69 0.27
CA GLY A 201 -15.05 14.50 1.48
C GLY A 201 -14.18 13.99 2.65
N SER A 202 -14.09 12.66 2.84
CA SER A 202 -13.23 12.08 3.86
C SER A 202 -11.73 12.28 3.57
N TYR A 203 -11.32 12.27 2.28
CA TYR A 203 -9.96 12.64 1.88
C TYR A 203 -9.65 14.10 2.18
N VAL A 204 -10.58 15.01 1.86
CA VAL A 204 -10.44 16.44 2.15
C VAL A 204 -10.33 16.68 3.66
N ALA A 205 -11.14 16.01 4.47
CA ALA A 205 -11.07 16.10 5.93
C ALA A 205 -9.72 15.62 6.48
N ALA A 206 -9.23 14.49 5.98
CA ALA A 206 -7.92 13.96 6.36
C ALA A 206 -6.77 14.88 5.93
N LEU A 207 -6.85 15.43 4.70
CA LEU A 207 -5.90 16.40 4.17
C LEU A 207 -5.86 17.67 5.03
N ALA A 208 -7.01 18.18 5.43
CA ALA A 208 -7.12 19.37 6.28
C ALA A 208 -6.51 19.12 7.67
N LEU A 209 -6.86 18.00 8.33
CA LEU A 209 -6.29 17.63 9.62
C LEU A 209 -4.76 17.49 9.54
N GLN A 210 -4.27 16.79 8.52
CA GLN A 210 -2.84 16.59 8.32
C GLN A 210 -2.14 17.91 7.98
N GLY A 211 -2.79 18.80 7.22
CA GLY A 211 -2.29 20.12 6.87
C GLY A 211 -2.13 21.03 8.09
N VAL A 212 -3.10 21.02 9.02
CA VAL A 212 -3.01 21.74 10.30
C VAL A 212 -1.82 21.22 11.13
N TRP A 213 -1.69 19.90 11.22
CA TRP A 213 -0.58 19.30 11.97
C TRP A 213 0.78 19.55 11.32
N LEU A 214 0.84 19.56 10.00
CA LEU A 214 2.07 19.88 9.27
C LEU A 214 2.46 21.34 9.47
N HIS A 215 1.50 22.26 9.36
CA HIS A 215 1.76 23.68 9.59
C HIS A 215 2.30 23.94 11.01
N ALA A 216 1.69 23.33 12.03
CA ALA A 216 2.14 23.44 13.41
C ALA A 216 3.48 22.76 13.68
N ALA A 217 3.86 21.75 12.88
CA ALA A 217 5.11 21.01 13.03
C ALA A 217 6.28 21.64 12.25
N THR A 218 5.99 22.47 11.26
CA THR A 218 7.01 23.09 10.41
C THR A 218 7.73 24.18 11.23
N PRO A 219 9.08 24.15 11.31
CA PRO A 219 9.86 25.15 12.05
C PRO A 219 9.61 26.58 11.57
N ALA A 220 9.65 27.53 12.51
CA ALA A 220 9.46 28.96 12.20
C ALA A 220 10.46 29.48 11.17
N GLN A 221 11.69 28.96 11.20
CA GLN A 221 12.77 29.26 10.24
C GLN A 221 12.36 28.91 8.80
N VAL A 222 11.68 27.76 8.60
CA VAL A 222 11.16 27.35 7.28
C VAL A 222 10.06 28.30 6.82
N HIS A 223 9.19 28.76 7.74
CA HIS A 223 8.16 29.71 7.37
C HIS A 223 8.75 31.06 6.93
N ALA A 224 9.80 31.54 7.59
CA ALA A 224 10.48 32.80 7.30
C ALA A 224 11.41 32.75 6.08
N ALA A 225 11.97 31.59 5.75
CA ALA A 225 12.93 31.43 4.65
C ALA A 225 12.33 31.77 3.28
N ARG A 226 13.14 32.20 2.34
CA ARG A 226 12.80 32.26 0.91
C ARG A 226 13.05 30.89 0.29
N PRO A 227 12.11 30.30 -0.50
CA PRO A 227 12.31 28.95 -1.04
C PRO A 227 13.43 28.95 -2.09
N ALA A 228 14.36 28.04 -1.95
CA ALA A 228 15.35 27.69 -2.98
C ALA A 228 14.89 26.45 -3.75
N TYR A 229 15.26 26.34 -5.02
CA TYR A 229 14.78 25.28 -5.88
C TYR A 229 15.94 24.65 -6.66
N GLU A 230 16.21 23.38 -6.37
CA GLU A 230 17.22 22.58 -7.08
C GLU A 230 16.57 21.50 -7.97
N TYR A 231 15.68 21.90 -8.85
CA TYR A 231 14.92 20.98 -9.71
C TYR A 231 15.79 19.94 -10.43
N ARG A 232 16.99 20.32 -10.89
CA ARG A 232 17.89 19.42 -11.59
C ARG A 232 18.45 18.32 -10.68
N ALA A 233 18.80 18.65 -9.45
CA ALA A 233 19.25 17.68 -8.45
C ALA A 233 18.09 16.75 -8.05
N TRP A 234 16.92 17.31 -7.79
CA TRP A 234 15.75 16.55 -7.39
C TRP A 234 15.27 15.60 -8.49
N THR A 235 15.16 16.05 -9.74
CA THR A 235 14.72 15.19 -10.85
C THR A 235 15.68 14.05 -11.13
N LYS A 236 17.00 14.26 -11.00
CA LYS A 236 18.01 13.22 -11.18
C LYS A 236 17.83 12.05 -10.19
N VAL A 237 17.42 12.34 -8.96
CA VAL A 237 17.14 11.33 -7.93
C VAL A 237 15.73 10.75 -8.08
N THR A 238 14.75 11.60 -8.36
CA THR A 238 13.33 11.22 -8.36
C THR A 238 12.92 10.42 -9.60
N ALA A 239 13.50 10.71 -10.78
CA ALA A 239 13.08 10.07 -12.04
C ALA A 239 13.25 8.53 -12.05
N PRO A 240 14.37 7.94 -11.58
CA PRO A 240 14.49 6.49 -11.51
C PRO A 240 13.50 5.87 -10.52
N ILE A 241 13.26 6.55 -9.38
CA ILE A 241 12.31 6.12 -8.37
C ILE A 241 10.87 6.16 -8.93
N PHE A 242 10.54 7.21 -9.68
CA PHE A 242 9.25 7.37 -10.33
C PHE A 242 8.93 6.21 -11.27
N LEU A 243 9.86 5.84 -12.14
CA LEU A 243 9.63 4.71 -13.04
C LEU A 243 9.33 3.41 -12.29
N SER A 244 10.09 3.13 -11.23
CA SER A 244 9.86 1.95 -10.37
C SER A 244 8.51 1.99 -9.65
N ASN A 245 8.12 3.16 -9.15
CA ASN A 245 6.86 3.34 -8.43
C ASN A 245 5.65 3.24 -9.37
N VAL A 246 5.71 3.84 -10.57
CA VAL A 246 4.63 3.72 -11.57
C VAL A 246 4.39 2.24 -11.91
N VAL A 247 5.45 1.49 -12.18
CA VAL A 247 5.36 0.05 -12.42
C VAL A 247 4.69 -0.63 -11.23
N SER A 248 5.08 -0.35 -10.01
CA SER A 248 4.51 -0.95 -8.80
C SER A 248 3.04 -0.60 -8.59
N ILE A 249 2.65 0.68 -8.77
CA ILE A 249 1.27 1.15 -8.60
C ILE A 249 0.35 0.51 -9.64
N VAL A 250 0.75 0.55 -10.91
CA VAL A 250 -0.01 -0.07 -11.99
C VAL A 250 -0.21 -1.56 -11.70
N PHE A 251 0.84 -2.23 -11.24
CA PHE A 251 0.81 -3.66 -10.91
C PHE A 251 -0.18 -4.03 -9.83
N THR A 252 -0.20 -3.27 -8.74
CA THR A 252 -1.02 -3.57 -7.57
C THR A 252 -2.50 -3.20 -7.76
N ARG A 253 -2.84 -2.51 -8.85
CA ARG A 253 -4.20 -1.99 -9.11
C ARG A 253 -4.78 -2.36 -10.46
N LEU A 254 -3.93 -2.85 -11.36
CA LEU A 254 -4.31 -3.08 -12.76
C LEU A 254 -5.34 -4.20 -12.90
N ASP A 255 -5.33 -5.17 -12.02
CA ASP A 255 -6.24 -6.32 -12.02
C ASP A 255 -7.71 -5.89 -11.99
N VAL A 256 -8.10 -5.06 -11.03
CA VAL A 256 -9.47 -4.54 -10.91
C VAL A 256 -9.85 -3.69 -12.12
N VAL A 257 -8.89 -2.91 -12.62
CA VAL A 257 -9.09 -2.06 -13.80
C VAL A 257 -9.30 -2.90 -15.05
N MET A 258 -8.49 -3.92 -15.28
CA MET A 258 -8.62 -4.83 -16.42
C MET A 258 -9.94 -5.60 -16.38
N VAL A 259 -10.33 -6.11 -15.21
CA VAL A 259 -11.66 -6.72 -15.04
C VAL A 259 -12.76 -5.73 -15.41
N GLY A 260 -12.65 -4.48 -14.95
CA GLY A 260 -13.62 -3.44 -15.26
C GLY A 260 -13.70 -3.09 -16.75
N ILE A 261 -12.57 -3.06 -17.46
CA ILE A 261 -12.51 -2.80 -18.91
C ILE A 261 -13.14 -3.95 -19.71
N PHE A 262 -12.82 -5.20 -19.36
CA PHE A 262 -13.26 -6.36 -20.15
C PHE A 262 -14.67 -6.84 -19.81
N LEU A 263 -15.07 -6.76 -18.54
CA LEU A 263 -16.30 -7.39 -18.03
C LEU A 263 -17.29 -6.38 -17.44
N GLY A 264 -16.86 -5.15 -17.23
CA GLY A 264 -17.70 -4.10 -16.64
C GLY A 264 -17.52 -3.93 -15.13
N ALA A 265 -18.13 -2.87 -14.62
CA ALA A 265 -17.93 -2.42 -13.24
C ALA A 265 -18.47 -3.40 -12.19
N LYS A 266 -19.57 -4.09 -12.46
CA LYS A 266 -20.17 -5.07 -11.55
C LYS A 266 -19.18 -6.18 -11.22
N GLU A 267 -18.59 -6.79 -12.24
CA GLU A 267 -17.61 -7.86 -12.15
C GLU A 267 -16.32 -7.37 -11.47
N ALA A 268 -15.89 -6.12 -11.74
CA ALA A 268 -14.79 -5.49 -11.04
C ALA A 268 -15.04 -5.34 -9.53
N GLY A 269 -16.28 -5.05 -9.13
CA GLY A 269 -16.69 -5.00 -7.72
C GLY A 269 -16.62 -6.36 -7.04
N ILE A 270 -17.15 -7.42 -7.67
CA ILE A 270 -17.09 -8.79 -7.18
C ILE A 270 -15.62 -9.24 -7.04
N TYR A 271 -14.83 -9.02 -8.08
CA TYR A 271 -13.40 -9.34 -8.09
C TYR A 271 -12.65 -8.63 -6.96
N ALA A 272 -12.87 -7.32 -6.80
CA ALA A 272 -12.19 -6.51 -5.79
C ALA A 272 -12.48 -6.96 -4.37
N VAL A 273 -13.71 -7.34 -4.05
CA VAL A 273 -14.07 -7.91 -2.73
C VAL A 273 -13.37 -9.24 -2.50
N ALA A 274 -13.47 -10.15 -3.47
CA ALA A 274 -12.87 -11.47 -3.36
C ALA A 274 -11.34 -11.41 -3.24
N MET A 275 -10.69 -10.53 -4.02
CA MET A 275 -9.25 -10.28 -3.96
C MET A 275 -8.82 -9.74 -2.59
N ARG A 276 -9.58 -8.77 -2.02
CA ARG A 276 -9.29 -8.26 -0.68
C ARG A 276 -9.39 -9.33 0.38
N ALA A 277 -10.43 -10.15 0.33
CA ALA A 277 -10.59 -11.29 1.25
C ALA A 277 -9.44 -12.30 1.10
N GLY A 278 -9.05 -12.67 -0.12
CA GLY A 278 -7.95 -13.59 -0.37
C GLY A 278 -6.59 -13.04 0.08
N ASN A 279 -6.36 -11.74 -0.04
CA ASN A 279 -5.13 -11.08 0.40
C ASN A 279 -4.96 -10.99 1.93
N LEU A 280 -5.98 -11.29 2.74
CA LEU A 280 -5.82 -11.43 4.19
C LEU A 280 -4.76 -12.48 4.55
N ALA A 281 -4.57 -13.50 3.72
CA ALA A 281 -3.49 -14.48 3.87
C ALA A 281 -2.07 -13.87 3.85
N GLN A 282 -1.92 -12.67 3.27
CA GLN A 282 -0.63 -11.96 3.19
C GLN A 282 -0.25 -11.24 4.50
N ILE A 283 -1.19 -11.00 5.41
CA ILE A 283 -0.94 -10.26 6.66
C ILE A 283 0.16 -10.93 7.49
N GLY A 284 0.12 -12.24 7.63
CA GLY A 284 1.14 -13.00 8.35
C GLY A 284 2.54 -12.80 7.77
N GLN A 285 2.64 -12.78 6.44
CA GLN A 285 3.90 -12.55 5.73
C GLN A 285 4.46 -11.14 5.97
N SER A 286 3.60 -10.12 5.90
CA SER A 286 4.00 -8.73 6.15
C SER A 286 4.46 -8.50 7.61
N SER A 287 3.76 -9.09 8.56
CA SER A 287 4.12 -9.02 9.99
C SER A 287 5.48 -9.67 10.27
N MET A 288 5.72 -10.85 9.69
CA MET A 288 7.01 -11.54 9.82
C MET A 288 8.14 -10.75 9.14
N ALA A 289 7.86 -10.11 7.99
CA ALA A 289 8.82 -9.25 7.32
C ALA A 289 9.37 -8.15 8.23
N ALA A 290 8.50 -7.49 8.96
CA ALA A 290 8.89 -6.40 9.85
C ALA A 290 9.87 -6.86 10.95
N ILE A 291 9.72 -8.12 11.41
CA ILE A 291 10.56 -8.71 12.47
C ILE A 291 11.89 -9.25 11.88
N VAL A 292 11.80 -9.94 10.75
CA VAL A 292 12.92 -10.73 10.20
C VAL A 292 13.85 -9.88 9.33
N SER A 293 13.34 -8.85 8.62
CA SER A 293 14.15 -8.05 7.69
C SER A 293 15.38 -7.38 8.32
N PRO A 294 15.30 -6.74 9.51
CA PRO A 294 16.50 -6.16 10.14
C PRO A 294 17.54 -7.23 10.48
N ARG A 295 17.09 -8.41 10.93
CA ARG A 295 17.99 -9.50 11.31
C ARG A 295 18.64 -10.17 10.11
N ILE A 296 17.91 -10.32 8.99
CA ILE A 296 18.48 -10.78 7.71
C ILE A 296 19.63 -9.87 7.30
N SER A 297 19.42 -8.53 7.31
CA SER A 297 20.45 -7.58 6.95
C SER A 297 21.67 -7.68 7.87
N GLN A 298 21.47 -7.72 9.19
CA GLN A 298 22.55 -7.85 10.15
C GLN A 298 23.40 -9.11 9.94
N LEU A 299 22.74 -10.28 9.78
CA LEU A 299 23.44 -11.55 9.62
C LEU A 299 24.19 -11.65 8.30
N TYR A 300 23.61 -11.13 7.22
CA TYR A 300 24.25 -11.11 5.90
C TYR A 300 25.53 -10.28 5.89
N TRP A 301 25.47 -9.05 6.40
CA TRP A 301 26.63 -8.17 6.43
C TRP A 301 27.67 -8.55 7.50
N ALA A 302 27.29 -9.38 8.48
CA ALA A 302 28.21 -10.01 9.44
C ALA A 302 28.82 -11.33 8.92
N ASN A 303 28.52 -11.74 7.68
CA ASN A 303 28.93 -13.01 7.07
C ASN A 303 28.53 -14.26 7.90
N ARG A 304 27.39 -14.21 8.62
CA ARG A 304 26.87 -15.32 9.42
C ARG A 304 25.83 -16.10 8.62
N GLU A 305 26.31 -16.81 7.59
CA GLU A 305 25.46 -17.44 6.57
C GLU A 305 24.56 -18.54 7.13
N ASP A 306 25.07 -19.38 8.02
CA ASP A 306 24.31 -20.48 8.63
C ASP A 306 23.13 -19.96 9.46
N GLU A 307 23.36 -18.92 10.26
CA GLU A 307 22.30 -18.32 11.06
C GLU A 307 21.26 -17.57 10.19
N LEU A 308 21.70 -16.98 9.09
CA LEU A 308 20.81 -16.35 8.12
C LEU A 308 19.89 -17.41 7.49
N GLN A 309 20.43 -18.55 7.11
CA GLN A 309 19.67 -19.65 6.54
C GLN A 309 18.69 -20.23 7.58
N ASP A 310 19.12 -20.43 8.82
CA ASP A 310 18.27 -20.92 9.91
C ASP A 310 17.13 -19.96 10.23
N LEU A 311 17.41 -18.66 10.28
CA LEU A 311 16.40 -17.62 10.47
C LEU A 311 15.36 -17.65 9.34
N ALA A 312 15.81 -17.74 8.08
CA ALA A 312 14.93 -17.79 6.93
C ALA A 312 14.05 -19.04 6.93
N LEU A 313 14.63 -20.23 7.17
CA LEU A 313 13.89 -21.49 7.23
C LEU A 313 12.88 -21.54 8.39
N THR A 314 13.26 -21.01 9.54
CA THR A 314 12.37 -20.91 10.71
C THR A 314 11.22 -19.96 10.42
N SER A 315 11.50 -18.80 9.85
CA SER A 315 10.48 -17.81 9.47
C SER A 315 9.44 -18.39 8.51
N VAL A 316 9.88 -19.14 7.49
CA VAL A 316 8.97 -19.81 6.54
C VAL A 316 8.03 -20.77 7.25
N ARG A 317 8.54 -21.60 8.18
CA ARG A 317 7.70 -22.54 8.95
C ARG A 317 6.63 -21.82 9.75
N TRP A 318 7.02 -20.79 10.48
CA TRP A 318 6.10 -20.01 11.33
C TRP A 318 4.98 -19.32 10.55
N ILE A 319 5.22 -18.98 9.26
CA ILE A 319 4.20 -18.37 8.43
C ILE A 319 3.40 -19.43 7.65
N PHE A 320 4.06 -20.50 7.19
CA PHE A 320 3.46 -21.48 6.27
C PHE A 320 2.28 -22.22 6.89
N PHE A 321 2.44 -22.81 8.07
CA PHE A 321 1.37 -23.60 8.69
C PHE A 321 0.12 -22.78 9.01
N PRO A 322 0.20 -21.59 9.62
CA PRO A 322 -0.97 -20.72 9.76
C PRO A 322 -1.59 -20.31 8.41
N SER A 323 -0.76 -20.09 7.37
CA SER A 323 -1.26 -19.75 6.04
C SER A 323 -1.99 -20.91 5.37
N VAL A 324 -1.54 -22.15 5.56
CA VAL A 324 -2.26 -23.37 5.11
C VAL A 324 -3.61 -23.44 5.81
N ALA A 325 -3.65 -23.30 7.13
CA ALA A 325 -4.89 -23.33 7.90
C ALA A 325 -5.86 -22.22 7.44
N LEU A 326 -5.34 -21.00 7.25
CA LEU A 326 -6.15 -19.87 6.78
C LEU A 326 -6.67 -20.10 5.35
N THR A 327 -5.84 -20.63 4.44
CA THR A 327 -6.24 -20.95 3.07
C THR A 327 -7.31 -22.06 3.06
N ALA A 328 -7.15 -23.09 3.88
CA ALA A 328 -8.16 -24.13 4.04
C ALA A 328 -9.48 -23.57 4.60
N LEU A 329 -9.40 -22.67 5.59
CA LEU A 329 -10.56 -21.97 6.15
C LEU A 329 -11.24 -21.10 5.09
N MET A 330 -10.47 -20.37 4.27
CA MET A 330 -10.99 -19.59 3.16
C MET A 330 -11.66 -20.48 2.09
N PHE A 331 -11.14 -21.66 1.84
CA PHE A 331 -11.76 -22.62 0.93
C PHE A 331 -13.11 -23.13 1.43
N VAL A 332 -13.19 -23.53 2.71
CA VAL A 332 -14.41 -24.05 3.34
C VAL A 332 -15.44 -22.94 3.53
N PHE A 333 -15.01 -21.78 4.03
CA PHE A 333 -15.87 -20.66 4.40
C PHE A 333 -15.91 -19.54 3.34
N ALA A 334 -15.56 -19.81 2.08
CA ALA A 334 -15.58 -18.81 1.01
C ALA A 334 -16.93 -18.10 0.89
N ASN A 335 -18.03 -18.85 0.92
CA ASN A 335 -19.38 -18.29 0.81
C ASN A 335 -19.74 -17.42 2.02
N PRO A 336 -19.63 -17.88 3.27
CA PRO A 336 -19.81 -17.02 4.45
C PRO A 336 -18.95 -15.75 4.44
N ILE A 337 -17.66 -15.86 4.11
CA ILE A 337 -16.75 -14.70 4.07
C ILE A 337 -17.24 -13.65 3.05
N LEU A 338 -17.63 -14.07 1.87
CA LEU A 338 -18.11 -13.16 0.83
C LEU A 338 -19.52 -12.64 1.13
N SER A 339 -20.37 -13.42 1.74
CA SER A 339 -21.74 -13.00 2.12
C SER A 339 -21.75 -11.86 3.16
N VAL A 340 -20.67 -11.66 3.91
CA VAL A 340 -20.50 -10.48 4.79
C VAL A 340 -20.62 -9.17 4.01
N PHE A 341 -20.18 -9.15 2.75
CA PHE A 341 -20.29 -7.99 1.86
C PHE A 341 -21.66 -7.90 1.16
N GLY A 342 -22.38 -9.03 1.08
CA GLY A 342 -23.69 -9.18 0.45
C GLY A 342 -23.74 -10.46 -0.39
N HIS A 343 -24.94 -11.02 -0.55
CA HIS A 343 -25.13 -12.33 -1.17
C HIS A 343 -24.59 -12.41 -2.61
N ALA A 344 -24.72 -11.32 -3.37
CA ALA A 344 -24.26 -11.26 -4.77
C ALA A 344 -22.72 -11.40 -4.93
N PHE A 345 -21.93 -11.10 -3.88
CA PHE A 345 -20.47 -11.23 -3.91
C PHE A 345 -19.98 -12.67 -3.79
N ILE A 346 -20.87 -13.63 -3.45
CA ILE A 346 -20.56 -15.07 -3.44
C ILE A 346 -20.08 -15.55 -4.83
N ALA A 347 -20.50 -14.89 -5.91
CA ALA A 347 -20.01 -15.15 -7.26
C ALA A 347 -18.47 -15.05 -7.39
N GLY A 348 -17.82 -14.31 -6.48
CA GLY A 348 -16.35 -14.21 -6.38
C GLY A 348 -15.66 -15.37 -5.66
N ARG A 349 -16.36 -16.46 -5.30
CA ARG A 349 -15.82 -17.60 -4.55
C ARG A 349 -14.52 -18.14 -5.14
N TRP A 350 -14.51 -18.41 -6.43
CA TRP A 350 -13.33 -18.96 -7.09
C TRP A 350 -12.19 -17.96 -7.21
N VAL A 351 -12.50 -16.66 -7.32
CA VAL A 351 -11.48 -15.59 -7.25
C VAL A 351 -10.77 -15.62 -5.90
N LEU A 352 -11.53 -15.66 -4.79
CA LEU A 352 -10.98 -15.74 -3.44
C LEU A 352 -10.06 -16.96 -3.29
N ILE A 353 -10.49 -18.13 -3.75
CA ILE A 353 -9.73 -19.38 -3.66
C ILE A 353 -8.42 -19.28 -4.43
N TRP A 354 -8.45 -18.83 -5.71
CA TRP A 354 -7.24 -18.71 -6.52
C TRP A 354 -6.24 -17.71 -5.93
N ILE A 355 -6.72 -16.57 -5.42
CA ILE A 355 -5.85 -15.58 -4.75
C ILE A 355 -5.24 -16.18 -3.48
N ALA A 356 -6.02 -16.85 -2.65
CA ALA A 356 -5.51 -17.50 -1.42
C ALA A 356 -4.46 -18.58 -1.74
N LEU A 357 -4.66 -19.38 -2.79
CA LEU A 357 -3.67 -20.35 -3.27
C LEU A 357 -2.38 -19.66 -3.77
N GLY A 358 -2.51 -18.57 -4.53
CA GLY A 358 -1.37 -17.76 -4.96
C GLY A 358 -0.55 -17.23 -3.77
N GLN A 359 -1.22 -16.74 -2.72
CA GLN A 359 -0.56 -16.30 -1.50
C GLN A 359 0.11 -17.46 -0.75
N LEU A 360 -0.51 -18.64 -0.71
CA LEU A 360 0.10 -19.82 -0.11
C LEU A 360 1.39 -20.23 -0.83
N VAL A 361 1.41 -20.19 -2.17
CA VAL A 361 2.62 -20.41 -2.96
C VAL A 361 3.68 -19.34 -2.66
N SER A 362 3.29 -18.09 -2.52
CA SER A 362 4.20 -17.01 -2.11
C SER A 362 4.88 -17.32 -0.77
N VAL A 363 4.09 -17.71 0.24
CA VAL A 363 4.60 -18.05 1.57
C VAL A 363 5.50 -19.28 1.52
N SER A 364 5.15 -20.30 0.74
CA SER A 364 5.95 -21.54 0.63
C SER A 364 7.35 -21.33 0.06
N SER A 365 7.52 -20.29 -0.75
CA SER A 365 8.80 -19.90 -1.35
C SER A 365 9.73 -19.18 -0.37
N GLY A 366 9.21 -18.73 0.78
CA GLY A 366 9.95 -18.01 1.80
C GLY A 366 10.15 -16.52 1.52
N PRO A 367 10.96 -15.83 2.34
CA PRO A 367 11.17 -14.39 2.24
C PRO A 367 12.14 -13.99 1.11
N VAL A 368 12.08 -14.67 -0.04
CA VAL A 368 13.05 -14.52 -1.14
C VAL A 368 13.14 -13.10 -1.69
N GLY A 369 12.02 -12.38 -1.77
CA GLY A 369 11.99 -11.00 -2.24
C GLY A 369 12.75 -10.06 -1.30
N TRP A 370 12.55 -10.20 0.01
CA TRP A 370 13.28 -9.40 1.01
C TRP A 370 14.75 -9.80 1.07
N LEU A 371 15.04 -11.11 1.01
CA LEU A 371 16.41 -11.61 0.98
C LEU A 371 17.18 -10.97 -0.20
N MET A 372 16.65 -10.99 -1.41
CA MET A 372 17.27 -10.39 -2.59
C MET A 372 17.48 -8.88 -2.43
N ASN A 373 16.50 -8.17 -1.87
CA ASN A 373 16.61 -6.71 -1.68
C ASN A 373 17.64 -6.33 -0.61
N LEU A 374 17.67 -7.07 0.52
CA LEU A 374 18.53 -6.75 1.67
C LEU A 374 19.98 -7.23 1.49
N THR A 375 20.23 -8.13 0.52
CA THR A 375 21.58 -8.66 0.19
C THR A 375 22.21 -7.96 -1.02
N GLY A 376 21.75 -6.77 -1.41
CA GLY A 376 22.34 -5.98 -2.49
C GLY A 376 21.97 -6.44 -3.92
N ARG A 377 20.97 -7.35 -4.06
CA ARG A 377 20.52 -7.88 -5.35
C ARG A 377 19.19 -7.29 -5.83
N GLN A 378 18.90 -6.05 -5.41
CA GLN A 378 17.67 -5.32 -5.75
C GLN A 378 17.45 -5.17 -7.26
N ASN A 379 18.52 -5.03 -8.05
CA ASN A 379 18.40 -4.92 -9.51
C ASN A 379 17.88 -6.22 -10.15
N THR A 380 18.31 -7.38 -9.66
CA THR A 380 17.79 -8.67 -10.12
C THR A 380 16.32 -8.84 -9.70
N ALA A 381 16.00 -8.49 -8.46
CA ALA A 381 14.63 -8.48 -7.97
C ALA A 381 13.74 -7.58 -8.85
N ALA A 382 14.16 -6.36 -9.15
CA ALA A 382 13.43 -5.42 -10.01
C ALA A 382 13.18 -5.96 -11.42
N LYS A 383 14.19 -6.61 -12.04
CA LYS A 383 14.03 -7.25 -13.35
C LYS A 383 13.00 -8.39 -13.33
N VAL A 384 13.02 -9.23 -12.29
CA VAL A 384 12.05 -10.32 -12.12
C VAL A 384 10.66 -9.74 -11.90
N PHE A 385 10.52 -8.71 -11.06
CA PHE A 385 9.25 -8.01 -10.87
C PHE A 385 8.73 -7.42 -12.20
N GLY A 386 9.56 -6.73 -12.96
CA GLY A 386 9.17 -6.14 -14.24
C GLY A 386 8.75 -7.19 -15.29
N ALA A 387 9.52 -8.27 -15.40
CA ALA A 387 9.19 -9.35 -16.34
C ALA A 387 7.88 -10.07 -15.97
N THR A 388 7.70 -10.41 -14.69
CA THR A 388 6.46 -11.03 -14.22
C THR A 388 5.27 -10.10 -14.37
N ALA A 389 5.50 -8.82 -14.29
CA ALA A 389 4.57 -7.76 -14.57
C ALA A 389 4.03 -7.85 -15.98
N ALA A 390 4.89 -7.86 -16.97
CA ALA A 390 4.48 -7.96 -18.35
C ALA A 390 3.70 -9.26 -18.59
N VAL A 391 4.17 -10.39 -18.03
CA VAL A 391 3.46 -11.68 -18.12
C VAL A 391 2.06 -11.61 -17.51
N THR A 392 1.91 -10.88 -16.38
CA THR A 392 0.59 -10.73 -15.75
C THR A 392 -0.38 -9.95 -16.63
N VAL A 393 0.08 -8.86 -17.25
CA VAL A 393 -0.74 -8.05 -18.17
C VAL A 393 -1.20 -8.91 -19.35
N VAL A 394 -0.29 -9.68 -19.97
CA VAL A 394 -0.63 -10.62 -21.03
C VAL A 394 -1.64 -11.66 -20.52
N GLY A 395 -1.42 -12.19 -19.32
CA GLY A 395 -2.36 -13.11 -18.67
C GLY A 395 -3.76 -12.52 -18.50
N TYR A 396 -3.88 -11.25 -18.11
CA TYR A 396 -5.17 -10.57 -18.01
C TYR A 396 -5.84 -10.44 -19.38
N ILE A 397 -5.12 -10.00 -20.41
CA ILE A 397 -5.65 -9.82 -21.76
C ILE A 397 -6.16 -11.14 -22.34
N VAL A 398 -5.46 -12.23 -22.06
CA VAL A 398 -5.82 -13.56 -22.60
C VAL A 398 -6.88 -14.25 -21.75
N LEU A 399 -6.72 -14.29 -20.42
CA LEU A 399 -7.56 -15.14 -19.56
C LEU A 399 -8.87 -14.48 -19.15
N ILE A 400 -8.95 -13.14 -19.05
CA ILE A 400 -10.20 -12.48 -18.67
C ILE A 400 -11.31 -12.71 -19.70
N PRO A 401 -11.10 -12.54 -21.00
CA PRO A 401 -12.15 -12.79 -22.00
C PRO A 401 -12.66 -14.24 -22.00
N TRP A 402 -11.81 -15.22 -21.63
CA TRP A 402 -12.17 -16.64 -21.69
C TRP A 402 -12.79 -17.17 -20.38
N LEU A 403 -12.25 -16.75 -19.24
CA LEU A 403 -12.59 -17.29 -17.91
C LEU A 403 -13.24 -16.25 -16.98
N GLY A 404 -13.54 -15.07 -17.51
CA GLY A 404 -14.13 -13.99 -16.71
C GLY A 404 -13.24 -13.55 -15.54
N ILE A 405 -13.86 -13.21 -14.41
CA ILE A 405 -13.15 -12.78 -13.19
C ILE A 405 -12.19 -13.85 -12.65
N VAL A 406 -12.47 -15.12 -12.90
CA VAL A 406 -11.60 -16.23 -12.48
C VAL A 406 -10.31 -16.21 -13.28
N GLY A 407 -10.38 -15.84 -14.57
CA GLY A 407 -9.19 -15.66 -15.42
C GLY A 407 -8.23 -14.60 -14.88
N ALA A 408 -8.76 -13.49 -14.36
CA ALA A 408 -7.96 -12.48 -13.68
C ALA A 408 -7.27 -13.05 -12.42
N ALA A 409 -8.00 -13.83 -11.62
CA ALA A 409 -7.45 -14.45 -10.40
C ALA A 409 -6.36 -15.48 -10.71
N ILE A 410 -6.54 -16.29 -11.74
CA ILE A 410 -5.54 -17.26 -12.21
C ILE A 410 -4.28 -16.54 -12.72
N ALA A 411 -4.45 -15.48 -13.53
CA ALA A 411 -3.32 -14.67 -14.01
C ALA A 411 -2.53 -14.08 -12.84
N ASN A 412 -3.21 -13.50 -11.84
CA ASN A 412 -2.57 -12.92 -10.64
C ASN A 412 -1.85 -14.00 -9.81
N ALA A 413 -2.54 -15.10 -9.46
CA ALA A 413 -1.98 -16.19 -8.70
C ALA A 413 -0.79 -16.87 -9.42
N GLY A 414 -0.92 -17.07 -10.73
CA GLY A 414 0.14 -17.61 -11.59
C GLY A 414 1.37 -16.69 -11.61
N ALA A 415 1.16 -15.38 -11.75
CA ALA A 415 2.23 -14.40 -11.72
C ALA A 415 2.95 -14.38 -10.36
N ILE A 416 2.22 -14.44 -9.25
CA ILE A 416 2.80 -14.57 -7.90
C ILE A 416 3.65 -15.85 -7.82
N ALA A 417 3.15 -16.98 -8.30
CA ALA A 417 3.84 -18.26 -8.29
C ALA A 417 5.13 -18.20 -9.13
N VAL A 418 5.05 -17.75 -10.38
CA VAL A 418 6.21 -17.63 -11.29
C VAL A 418 7.25 -16.70 -10.70
N ARG A 419 6.85 -15.52 -10.23
CA ARG A 419 7.75 -14.56 -9.57
C ARG A 419 8.52 -15.19 -8.41
N ASN A 420 7.81 -15.85 -7.50
CA ASN A 420 8.45 -16.43 -6.32
C ASN A 420 9.35 -17.64 -6.66
N LEU A 421 8.97 -18.46 -7.64
CA LEU A 421 9.80 -19.56 -8.12
C LEU A 421 11.09 -19.05 -8.78
N VAL A 422 10.98 -18.05 -9.66
CA VAL A 422 12.13 -17.41 -10.32
C VAL A 422 13.03 -16.74 -9.29
N MET A 423 12.46 -16.01 -8.32
CA MET A 423 13.23 -15.40 -7.23
C MET A 423 13.94 -16.46 -6.36
N SER A 424 13.26 -17.56 -6.02
CA SER A 424 13.86 -18.68 -5.27
C SER A 424 15.01 -19.31 -6.05
N TRP A 425 14.86 -19.47 -7.36
CA TRP A 425 15.93 -19.97 -8.22
C TRP A 425 17.15 -19.04 -8.23
N PHE A 426 16.94 -17.73 -8.40
CA PHE A 426 18.03 -16.74 -8.31
C PHE A 426 18.68 -16.72 -6.93
N ALA A 427 17.91 -16.75 -5.85
CA ALA A 427 18.44 -16.77 -4.49
C ALA A 427 19.34 -18.00 -4.26
N ARG A 428 18.90 -19.19 -4.71
CA ARG A 428 19.72 -20.41 -4.63
C ARG A 428 21.03 -20.29 -5.43
N ARG A 429 20.95 -19.77 -6.68
CA ARG A 429 22.11 -19.70 -7.55
C ARG A 429 23.11 -18.62 -7.13
N SER A 430 22.65 -17.54 -6.55
CA SER A 430 23.47 -16.37 -6.27
C SER A 430 23.88 -16.20 -4.81
N LEU A 431 23.17 -16.83 -3.89
CA LEU A 431 23.41 -16.76 -2.44
C LEU A 431 23.71 -18.14 -1.84
N GLY A 432 23.48 -19.23 -2.58
CA GLY A 432 23.61 -20.60 -2.06
C GLY A 432 22.46 -21.04 -1.15
N TYR A 433 21.52 -20.15 -0.79
CA TYR A 433 20.47 -20.41 0.20
C TYR A 433 19.22 -21.02 -0.41
N ASN A 434 18.77 -22.12 0.18
CA ASN A 434 17.47 -22.69 -0.11
C ASN A 434 16.51 -22.38 1.03
N VAL A 435 15.72 -21.32 0.87
CA VAL A 435 14.79 -20.80 1.90
C VAL A 435 13.34 -21.26 1.72
N SER A 436 13.09 -22.30 0.93
CA SER A 436 11.74 -22.84 0.73
C SER A 436 11.29 -23.71 1.91
N VAL A 437 9.96 -23.86 2.07
CA VAL A 437 9.38 -24.74 3.09
C VAL A 437 9.88 -26.18 2.96
N TRP A 438 10.11 -26.67 1.73
CA TRP A 438 10.63 -28.02 1.48
C TRP A 438 12.05 -28.23 1.99
N ALA A 439 12.91 -27.22 1.89
CA ALA A 439 14.25 -27.29 2.48
C ALA A 439 14.18 -27.30 4.00
N SER A 440 13.26 -26.55 4.56
CA SER A 440 13.01 -26.45 5.99
C SER A 440 12.54 -27.79 6.60
N LEU A 441 11.66 -28.51 5.91
CA LEU A 441 11.17 -29.82 6.35
C LEU A 441 12.25 -30.91 6.24
N ARG A 442 13.06 -30.90 5.16
CA ARG A 442 14.15 -31.85 4.97
C ARG A 442 15.26 -31.72 6.01
N ARG A 443 15.57 -30.49 6.44
CA ARG A 443 16.62 -30.26 7.45
C ARG A 443 16.21 -30.83 8.81
N ARG A 444 14.96 -30.65 9.24
CA ARG A 444 14.43 -31.19 10.48
C ARG A 444 14.50 -32.72 10.55
N HIS A 445 14.20 -33.40 9.43
CA HIS A 445 14.36 -34.88 9.37
C HIS A 445 15.80 -35.32 9.52
N ARG A 446 16.79 -34.52 9.10
CA ARG A 446 18.23 -34.84 9.27
C ARG A 446 18.74 -34.53 10.68
N GLU A 447 18.12 -33.62 11.40
CA GLU A 447 18.48 -33.30 12.80
C GLU A 447 17.82 -34.25 13.81
N GLN A 448 16.80 -35.01 13.38
CA GLN A 448 16.09 -36.02 14.19
C GLN A 448 16.49 -37.46 13.89
N ALA A 449 17.25 -37.71 12.82
CA ALA A 449 17.85 -38.98 12.44
C ALA A 449 19.33 -39.03 12.82
#